data_0335ce4c3c4ddde1d94ee1864b1e485b
#
_entry.id   0335ce4c3c4ddde1d94ee1864b1e485b
#
_cell.length_a   1.000
_cell.length_b   1.000
_cell.length_c   1.000
_cell.angle_alpha   90.00
_cell.angle_beta   90.00
_cell.angle_gamma   90.00
#
_symmetry.space_group_name_H-M   'P 1'
#
loop_
_entity.id
_entity.type
_entity.pdbx_description
1 polymer ?
#
loop_
_entity_poly.entity_id
_entity_poly.type
_entity_poly.pdbx_seq_one_letter_code
_entity_poly.pdbx_strand_id
1 'polypeptide(L)'
;MTKIVIIGGVAGGASAAARARRLSEEAEIIMFERGPFISFANCGLPYHIGGDIQDRSKLLLQTPESFLARFNVDVRVMNEVIAINRAEKTVTVKNLVDGTEYHESYDFLLLSPGASPIVPPIAGLDNPLTHSLRNIPDMDHIIQTIQMNKPTHATVVGGGFIGLEMMEAFHQLGIKTTLIEMADQVMTPVDREMAGFVHHEIRSQGIDLRLGVALKSVEFVATTSIANTDAGEQASTQHLCGQLSLTLSNGDSLTTELLIMAIGVRPETTLAQQAGLEIGQLGGIWTNAEMQTSDPFIYAVGDAVEEQDFVTGKPTLVPLAGPANRQGRMAADNMFGRKETYQGTQGTAICKVFDLAVASTGKNEKQLKREGIEYEKVYVHTASHASYYPGAEIVSFKMLFDPNNGKIFGAQAVGKDGIDKRIDVMAVAQRAGMTVEQLQHLELTYAPPYGSAKDVINQAAFVATNLMKGDAKAIHFDQLATLSDDQIILDVRNPEERQEGCYLQGDINIPVDQLRQRMNELPKDKEIVIYCQVGLRGNVAYRQLVNNGFKARNLIGGYRTYFYSKV
;
A
#
# COMPACT_ATOMS: atom_id res chain seq x y z
N MET A 1 30.68 -16.38 -25.13
CA MET A 1 29.76 -16.79 -24.04
C MET A 1 29.35 -15.51 -23.33
N THR A 2 28.07 -15.19 -23.26
CA THR A 2 27.58 -13.95 -22.62
C THR A 2 27.69 -14.10 -21.11
N LYS A 3 28.32 -13.12 -20.45
CA LYS A 3 28.43 -13.07 -19.00
C LYS A 3 27.54 -12.02 -18.39
N ILE A 4 26.64 -12.44 -17.51
CA ILE A 4 25.67 -11.58 -16.83
C ILE A 4 25.99 -11.56 -15.34
N VAL A 5 26.21 -10.35 -14.82
CA VAL A 5 26.36 -10.12 -13.37
C VAL A 5 25.08 -9.46 -12.84
N ILE A 6 24.57 -9.97 -11.73
CA ILE A 6 23.34 -9.50 -11.09
C ILE A 6 23.67 -9.07 -9.67
N ILE A 7 23.27 -7.86 -9.29
CA ILE A 7 23.44 -7.30 -7.94
C ILE A 7 22.09 -7.27 -7.23
N GLY A 8 21.95 -8.06 -6.18
CA GLY A 8 20.72 -8.26 -5.41
C GLY A 8 19.93 -9.50 -5.84
N GLY A 9 19.69 -10.38 -4.91
CA GLY A 9 19.18 -11.74 -5.13
C GLY A 9 17.69 -11.96 -4.76
N VAL A 10 16.86 -10.89 -4.64
CA VAL A 10 15.45 -11.04 -4.26
C VAL A 10 14.55 -10.95 -5.51
N ALA A 11 13.45 -10.22 -5.50
CA ALA A 11 12.40 -10.29 -6.54
C ALA A 11 12.92 -10.06 -7.97
N GLY A 12 13.49 -8.88 -8.26
CA GLY A 12 13.93 -8.51 -9.60
C GLY A 12 15.13 -9.33 -10.09
N GLY A 13 16.17 -9.43 -9.25
CA GLY A 13 17.39 -10.15 -9.60
C GLY A 13 17.20 -11.65 -9.77
N ALA A 14 16.49 -12.30 -8.84
CA ALA A 14 16.18 -13.74 -8.93
C ALA A 14 15.34 -14.06 -10.17
N SER A 15 14.34 -13.22 -10.48
CA SER A 15 13.50 -13.36 -11.68
C SER A 15 14.29 -13.19 -12.96
N ALA A 16 15.22 -12.23 -12.99
CA ALA A 16 16.11 -12.00 -14.13
C ALA A 16 17.07 -13.18 -14.34
N ALA A 17 17.72 -13.66 -13.29
CA ALA A 17 18.64 -14.80 -13.35
C ALA A 17 17.95 -16.06 -13.87
N ALA A 18 16.81 -16.41 -13.29
CA ALA A 18 16.03 -17.56 -13.72
C ALA A 18 15.50 -17.40 -15.16
N ARG A 19 15.21 -16.17 -15.61
CA ARG A 19 14.81 -15.90 -17.01
C ARG A 19 15.99 -15.98 -17.95
N ALA A 20 17.11 -15.39 -17.62
CA ALA A 20 18.33 -15.41 -18.42
C ALA A 20 18.79 -16.85 -18.71
N ARG A 21 18.78 -17.73 -17.71
CA ARG A 21 19.09 -19.15 -17.89
C ARG A 21 18.13 -19.84 -18.86
N ARG A 22 16.83 -19.56 -18.77
CA ARG A 22 15.85 -20.13 -19.73
C ARG A 22 16.01 -19.61 -21.16
N LEU A 23 16.77 -18.54 -21.35
CA LEU A 23 17.10 -17.99 -22.68
C LEU A 23 18.41 -18.55 -23.23
N SER A 24 19.36 -18.89 -22.36
CA SER A 24 20.66 -19.43 -22.75
C SER A 24 21.22 -20.36 -21.69
N GLU A 25 21.44 -21.62 -22.04
CA GLU A 25 22.15 -22.57 -21.19
C GLU A 25 23.67 -22.33 -21.15
N GLU A 26 24.21 -21.60 -22.15
CA GLU A 26 25.64 -21.30 -22.26
C GLU A 26 26.07 -20.03 -21.52
N ALA A 27 25.13 -19.15 -21.18
CA ALA A 27 25.44 -17.89 -20.49
C ALA A 27 26.06 -18.16 -19.11
N GLU A 28 27.14 -17.44 -18.78
CA GLU A 28 27.66 -17.37 -17.42
C GLU A 28 26.84 -16.37 -16.63
N ILE A 29 26.19 -16.80 -15.54
CA ILE A 29 25.33 -15.95 -14.72
C ILE A 29 25.83 -15.99 -13.28
N ILE A 30 26.24 -14.83 -12.78
CA ILE A 30 26.69 -14.65 -11.41
C ILE A 30 25.74 -13.70 -10.69
N MET A 31 25.31 -14.06 -9.48
CA MET A 31 24.46 -13.22 -8.64
C MET A 31 25.17 -12.93 -7.32
N PHE A 32 25.31 -11.64 -7.01
CA PHE A 32 25.84 -11.16 -5.74
C PHE A 32 24.73 -10.72 -4.81
N GLU A 33 24.76 -11.21 -3.57
CA GLU A 33 23.88 -10.78 -2.50
C GLU A 33 24.69 -10.47 -1.25
N ARG A 34 24.55 -9.25 -0.72
CA ARG A 34 25.28 -8.84 0.48
C ARG A 34 24.77 -9.52 1.75
N GLY A 35 23.48 -9.89 1.78
CA GLY A 35 22.89 -10.65 2.87
C GLY A 35 23.16 -12.15 2.76
N PRO A 36 22.78 -12.92 3.80
CA PRO A 36 22.95 -14.37 3.80
C PRO A 36 21.88 -15.14 3.02
N PHE A 37 20.82 -14.47 2.55
CA PHE A 37 19.65 -15.11 1.94
C PHE A 37 19.28 -14.48 0.61
N ILE A 38 18.94 -15.30 -0.37
CA ILE A 38 18.34 -14.91 -1.65
C ILE A 38 16.89 -15.34 -1.73
N SER A 39 16.14 -14.75 -2.65
CA SER A 39 14.80 -15.21 -3.06
C SER A 39 13.89 -15.57 -1.86
N PHE A 40 13.87 -14.72 -0.85
CA PHE A 40 13.00 -14.89 0.32
C PHE A 40 11.68 -14.12 0.17
N ALA A 41 10.64 -14.60 0.87
CA ALA A 41 9.31 -14.00 0.89
C ALA A 41 9.29 -12.77 1.81
N ASN A 42 9.74 -11.61 1.29
CA ASN A 42 9.84 -10.36 2.05
C ASN A 42 8.49 -9.94 2.68
N CYS A 43 7.40 -10.05 1.91
CA CYS A 43 6.06 -9.75 2.41
C CYS A 43 5.54 -10.75 3.47
N GLY A 44 6.22 -11.88 3.69
CA GLY A 44 5.88 -12.88 4.70
C GLY A 44 6.46 -12.59 6.09
N LEU A 45 7.41 -11.65 6.20
CA LEU A 45 8.15 -11.40 7.44
C LEU A 45 7.24 -10.97 8.61
N PRO A 46 6.33 -9.99 8.48
CA PRO A 46 5.41 -9.63 9.55
C PRO A 46 4.50 -10.78 9.97
N TYR A 47 4.00 -11.57 9.02
CA TYR A 47 3.13 -12.72 9.27
C TYR A 47 3.85 -13.86 9.99
N HIS A 48 5.18 -14.00 9.80
CA HIS A 48 5.96 -14.94 10.60
C HIS A 48 6.19 -14.42 12.03
N ILE A 49 6.46 -13.12 12.20
CA ILE A 49 6.57 -12.50 13.52
C ILE A 49 5.26 -12.66 14.30
N GLY A 50 4.10 -12.43 13.64
CA GLY A 50 2.76 -12.59 14.25
C GLY A 50 2.33 -14.03 14.51
N GLY A 51 2.99 -15.02 13.88
CA GLY A 51 2.71 -16.45 14.05
C GLY A 51 1.78 -17.06 13.01
N ASP A 52 1.25 -16.30 12.03
CA ASP A 52 0.46 -16.84 10.92
C ASP A 52 1.28 -17.82 10.06
N ILE A 53 2.53 -17.46 9.77
CA ILE A 53 3.49 -18.35 9.12
C ILE A 53 4.38 -18.96 10.21
N GLN A 54 4.08 -20.17 10.65
CA GLN A 54 4.78 -20.82 11.75
C GLN A 54 6.19 -21.29 11.40
N ASP A 55 6.37 -21.77 10.17
CA ASP A 55 7.63 -22.37 9.72
C ASP A 55 8.47 -21.31 8.96
N ARG A 56 9.56 -20.86 9.59
CA ARG A 56 10.52 -19.91 9.03
C ARG A 56 11.09 -20.35 7.68
N SER A 57 11.25 -21.68 7.48
CA SER A 57 11.82 -22.20 6.24
C SER A 57 10.96 -21.91 5.02
N LYS A 58 9.64 -21.73 5.19
CA LYS A 58 8.72 -21.34 4.10
C LYS A 58 8.97 -19.96 3.54
N LEU A 59 9.66 -19.09 4.30
CA LEU A 59 10.07 -17.78 3.82
C LEU A 59 11.27 -17.85 2.88
N LEU A 60 12.07 -18.92 2.93
CA LEU A 60 13.25 -19.13 2.10
C LEU A 60 12.86 -19.91 0.84
N LEU A 61 12.42 -19.17 -0.21
CA LEU A 61 11.89 -19.76 -1.43
C LEU A 61 12.96 -20.53 -2.23
N GLN A 62 14.20 -20.04 -2.20
CA GLN A 62 15.37 -20.67 -2.82
C GLN A 62 16.61 -20.46 -1.95
N THR A 63 17.53 -21.42 -2.00
CA THR A 63 18.89 -21.29 -1.46
C THR A 63 19.90 -21.18 -2.60
N PRO A 64 21.15 -20.73 -2.35
CA PRO A 64 22.20 -20.72 -3.37
C PRO A 64 22.36 -22.09 -4.06
N GLU A 65 22.35 -23.18 -3.29
CA GLU A 65 22.51 -24.54 -3.79
C GLU A 65 21.31 -24.97 -4.67
N SER A 66 20.08 -24.68 -4.24
CA SER A 66 18.88 -24.97 -5.02
C SER A 66 18.80 -24.15 -6.30
N PHE A 67 19.30 -22.91 -6.25
CA PHE A 67 19.34 -22.00 -7.40
C PHE A 67 20.41 -22.44 -8.41
N LEU A 68 21.58 -22.85 -7.92
CA LEU A 68 22.63 -23.46 -8.75
C LEU A 68 22.13 -24.75 -9.41
N ALA A 69 21.58 -25.66 -8.63
CA ALA A 69 21.10 -26.96 -9.14
C ALA A 69 19.99 -26.82 -10.19
N ARG A 70 19.08 -25.87 -10.01
CA ARG A 70 17.92 -25.68 -10.89
C ARG A 70 18.21 -24.79 -12.10
N PHE A 71 19.00 -23.75 -11.90
CA PHE A 71 19.20 -22.68 -12.90
C PHE A 71 20.66 -22.51 -13.32
N ASN A 72 21.59 -23.30 -12.79
CA ASN A 72 23.02 -23.19 -13.07
C ASN A 72 23.51 -21.71 -12.97
N VAL A 73 23.12 -21.03 -11.88
CA VAL A 73 23.54 -19.66 -11.56
C VAL A 73 24.50 -19.71 -10.38
N ASP A 74 25.66 -19.08 -10.51
CA ASP A 74 26.63 -18.91 -9.42
C ASP A 74 26.14 -17.81 -8.47
N VAL A 75 25.60 -18.23 -7.32
CA VAL A 75 25.06 -17.32 -6.32
C VAL A 75 26.05 -17.15 -5.17
N ARG A 76 26.53 -15.92 -5.00
CA ARG A 76 27.50 -15.57 -3.96
C ARG A 76 26.85 -14.66 -2.92
N VAL A 77 26.38 -15.27 -1.84
CA VAL A 77 25.85 -14.57 -0.66
C VAL A 77 27.01 -14.04 0.20
N MET A 78 26.74 -13.07 1.08
CA MET A 78 27.75 -12.37 1.88
C MET A 78 28.87 -11.76 1.01
N ASN A 79 28.53 -11.38 -0.23
CA ASN A 79 29.40 -10.72 -1.18
C ASN A 79 28.76 -9.41 -1.64
N GLU A 80 29.33 -8.29 -1.23
CA GLU A 80 28.85 -6.96 -1.56
C GLU A 80 29.62 -6.37 -2.74
N VAL A 81 28.90 -5.96 -3.77
CA VAL A 81 29.48 -5.15 -4.84
C VAL A 81 29.61 -3.73 -4.33
N ILE A 82 30.85 -3.24 -4.26
CA ILE A 82 31.21 -1.93 -3.69
C ILE A 82 31.56 -0.87 -4.75
N ALA A 83 31.88 -1.29 -5.99
CA ALA A 83 32.13 -0.36 -7.08
C ALA A 83 31.83 -0.99 -8.45
N ILE A 84 31.54 -0.13 -9.45
CA ILE A 84 31.35 -0.51 -10.84
C ILE A 84 32.32 0.31 -11.70
N ASN A 85 33.18 -0.37 -12.46
CA ASN A 85 34.01 0.23 -13.49
C ASN A 85 33.36 0.02 -14.86
N ARG A 86 32.68 1.03 -15.36
CA ARG A 86 31.95 0.99 -16.63
C ARG A 86 32.89 0.87 -17.84
N ALA A 87 34.06 1.48 -17.78
CA ALA A 87 35.01 1.46 -18.89
C ALA A 87 35.62 0.07 -19.13
N GLU A 88 35.92 -0.64 -18.05
CA GLU A 88 36.48 -1.99 -18.09
C GLU A 88 35.43 -3.08 -18.00
N LYS A 89 34.16 -2.72 -17.80
CA LYS A 89 33.02 -3.63 -17.55
C LYS A 89 33.34 -4.63 -16.44
N THR A 90 33.75 -4.11 -15.28
CA THR A 90 34.02 -4.91 -14.08
C THR A 90 33.31 -4.36 -12.87
N VAL A 91 33.02 -5.22 -11.92
CA VAL A 91 32.55 -4.84 -10.57
C VAL A 91 33.62 -5.22 -9.56
N THR A 92 33.81 -4.40 -8.53
CA THR A 92 34.60 -4.74 -7.35
C THR A 92 33.69 -5.33 -6.29
N VAL A 93 34.02 -6.51 -5.83
CA VAL A 93 33.25 -7.30 -4.88
C VAL A 93 34.04 -7.45 -3.60
N LYS A 94 33.39 -7.19 -2.46
CA LYS A 94 33.95 -7.45 -1.13
C LYS A 94 33.26 -8.67 -0.52
N ASN A 95 34.02 -9.68 -0.18
CA ASN A 95 33.55 -10.79 0.63
C ASN A 95 33.41 -10.33 2.09
N LEU A 96 32.20 -10.34 2.60
CA LEU A 96 31.91 -9.85 3.95
C LEU A 96 32.30 -10.84 5.08
N VAL A 97 32.67 -12.08 4.71
CA VAL A 97 33.10 -13.10 5.70
C VAL A 97 34.57 -12.91 6.07
N ASP A 98 35.42 -12.68 5.08
CA ASP A 98 36.88 -12.59 5.28
C ASP A 98 37.47 -11.22 4.92
N GLY A 99 36.67 -10.30 4.40
CA GLY A 99 37.03 -8.94 4.04
C GLY A 99 37.85 -8.82 2.75
N THR A 100 38.06 -9.91 2.01
CA THR A 100 38.82 -9.89 0.74
C THR A 100 38.04 -9.17 -0.36
N GLU A 101 38.79 -8.47 -1.24
CA GLU A 101 38.23 -7.80 -2.42
C GLU A 101 38.73 -8.47 -3.69
N TYR A 102 37.84 -8.58 -4.69
CA TYR A 102 38.17 -9.12 -6.00
C TYR A 102 37.32 -8.45 -7.09
N HIS A 103 37.69 -8.67 -8.35
CA HIS A 103 36.99 -8.13 -9.50
C HIS A 103 36.28 -9.22 -10.28
N GLU A 104 35.07 -8.87 -10.79
CA GLU A 104 34.31 -9.74 -11.66
C GLU A 104 33.94 -8.97 -12.93
N SER A 105 34.19 -9.55 -14.11
CA SER A 105 33.84 -8.92 -15.39
C SER A 105 32.38 -9.23 -15.79
N TYR A 106 31.81 -8.40 -16.66
CA TYR A 106 30.47 -8.62 -17.21
C TYR A 106 30.38 -8.17 -18.68
N ASP A 107 29.51 -8.82 -19.44
CA ASP A 107 29.00 -8.28 -20.70
C ASP A 107 27.75 -7.41 -20.43
N PHE A 108 26.86 -7.89 -19.53
CA PHE A 108 25.72 -7.16 -19.01
C PHE A 108 25.70 -7.18 -17.48
N LEU A 109 25.29 -6.05 -16.90
CA LEU A 109 25.11 -5.87 -15.47
C LEU A 109 23.65 -5.55 -15.15
N LEU A 110 23.07 -6.22 -14.16
CA LEU A 110 21.75 -5.90 -13.63
C LEU A 110 21.86 -5.37 -12.21
N LEU A 111 21.33 -4.16 -11.97
CA LEU A 111 21.18 -3.56 -10.66
C LEU A 111 19.77 -3.85 -10.11
N SER A 112 19.69 -4.62 -9.04
CA SER A 112 18.46 -4.93 -8.31
C SER A 112 18.67 -4.79 -6.79
N PRO A 113 19.25 -3.67 -6.29
CA PRO A 113 19.63 -3.52 -4.89
C PRO A 113 18.43 -3.27 -3.97
N GLY A 114 17.25 -3.02 -4.55
CA GLY A 114 16.01 -2.76 -3.84
C GLY A 114 15.96 -1.37 -3.19
N ALA A 115 15.30 -1.28 -2.02
CA ALA A 115 15.17 -0.07 -1.23
C ALA A 115 15.62 -0.30 0.21
N SER A 116 16.01 0.76 0.90
CA SER A 116 16.41 0.73 2.31
C SER A 116 15.37 1.45 3.18
N PRO A 117 15.09 0.96 4.41
CA PRO A 117 14.26 1.69 5.35
C PRO A 117 14.77 3.10 5.59
N ILE A 118 13.88 4.06 5.70
CA ILE A 118 14.22 5.43 6.08
C ILE A 118 14.48 5.44 7.58
N VAL A 119 15.69 5.83 7.98
CA VAL A 119 16.06 6.10 9.36
C VAL A 119 16.18 7.60 9.52
N PRO A 120 15.23 8.26 10.23
CA PRO A 120 15.26 9.70 10.43
C PRO A 120 16.36 10.07 11.44
N PRO A 121 16.90 11.29 11.38
CA PRO A 121 17.92 11.75 12.33
C PRO A 121 17.29 12.14 13.68
N ILE A 122 16.61 11.19 14.31
CA ILE A 122 15.98 11.36 15.63
C ILE A 122 16.94 10.86 16.69
N ALA A 123 17.18 11.67 17.71
CA ALA A 123 18.05 11.31 18.81
C ALA A 123 17.54 10.08 19.57
N GLY A 124 18.42 9.13 19.86
CA GLY A 124 18.14 7.96 20.67
C GLY A 124 17.55 6.76 19.91
N LEU A 125 17.44 6.79 18.58
CA LEU A 125 17.00 5.63 17.78
C LEU A 125 18.03 4.49 17.77
N ASP A 126 19.30 4.81 17.97
CA ASP A 126 20.37 3.80 18.05
C ASP A 126 20.36 3.17 19.45
N ASN A 127 19.53 2.17 19.63
CA ASN A 127 19.36 1.42 20.88
C ASN A 127 18.85 -0.01 20.57
N PRO A 128 19.03 -0.99 21.48
CA PRO A 128 18.73 -2.40 21.22
C PRO A 128 17.24 -2.75 21.15
N LEU A 129 16.33 -1.82 21.44
CA LEU A 129 14.86 -2.03 21.38
C LEU A 129 14.21 -1.36 20.17
N THR A 130 15.01 -0.69 19.35
CA THR A 130 14.52 -0.04 18.11
C THR A 130 14.92 -0.85 16.90
N HIS A 131 13.96 -1.24 16.09
CA HIS A 131 14.16 -2.05 14.90
C HIS A 131 13.47 -1.44 13.67
N SER A 132 13.93 -1.87 12.50
CA SER A 132 13.21 -1.77 11.24
C SER A 132 13.06 -3.18 10.65
N LEU A 133 12.16 -3.37 9.70
CA LEU A 133 11.92 -4.67 9.08
C LEU A 133 12.13 -4.58 7.57
N ARG A 134 13.15 -5.27 7.06
CA ARG A 134 13.47 -5.34 5.63
C ARG A 134 13.78 -6.76 5.15
N ASN A 135 14.48 -7.55 5.96
CA ASN A 135 15.03 -8.84 5.56
C ASN A 135 14.90 -9.90 6.67
N ILE A 136 15.37 -11.10 6.39
CA ILE A 136 15.33 -12.23 7.35
C ILE A 136 16.11 -11.93 8.65
N PRO A 137 17.35 -11.40 8.61
CA PRO A 137 18.06 -11.03 9.84
C PRO A 137 17.30 -10.02 10.70
N ASP A 138 16.65 -9.01 10.11
CA ASP A 138 15.85 -8.04 10.88
C ASP A 138 14.69 -8.73 11.59
N MET A 139 13.98 -9.61 10.88
CA MET A 139 12.90 -10.43 11.43
C MET A 139 13.40 -11.30 12.61
N ASP A 140 14.52 -11.99 12.40
CA ASP A 140 15.11 -12.83 13.44
C ASP A 140 15.48 -12.02 14.71
N HIS A 141 16.04 -10.81 14.54
CA HIS A 141 16.37 -9.90 15.64
C HIS A 141 15.12 -9.40 16.37
N ILE A 142 14.04 -9.07 15.65
CA ILE A 142 12.77 -8.68 16.27
C ILE A 142 12.20 -9.84 17.10
N ILE A 143 12.16 -11.05 16.53
CA ILE A 143 11.69 -12.26 17.23
C ILE A 143 12.55 -12.54 18.48
N GLN A 144 13.87 -12.44 18.36
CA GLN A 144 14.77 -12.60 19.48
C GLN A 144 14.50 -11.57 20.58
N THR A 145 14.31 -10.29 20.23
CA THR A 145 13.97 -9.23 21.18
C THR A 145 12.66 -9.53 21.91
N ILE A 146 11.63 -9.99 21.19
CA ILE A 146 10.34 -10.37 21.78
C ILE A 146 10.50 -11.54 22.75
N GLN A 147 11.24 -12.58 22.36
CA GLN A 147 11.43 -13.79 23.18
C GLN A 147 12.21 -13.50 24.47
N MET A 148 13.25 -12.66 24.37
CA MET A 148 14.13 -12.35 25.49
C MET A 148 13.51 -11.34 26.46
N ASN A 149 12.91 -10.27 25.94
CA ASN A 149 12.43 -9.15 26.76
C ASN A 149 10.96 -9.29 27.14
N LYS A 150 10.18 -10.13 26.43
CA LYS A 150 8.74 -10.35 26.64
C LYS A 150 7.98 -9.03 26.79
N PRO A 151 8.06 -8.14 25.80
CA PRO A 151 7.48 -6.82 25.91
C PRO A 151 5.97 -6.90 26.12
N THR A 152 5.46 -6.06 27.02
CA THR A 152 4.02 -5.89 27.26
C THR A 152 3.43 -4.79 26.42
N HIS A 153 4.28 -3.89 25.90
CA HIS A 153 3.88 -2.78 25.04
C HIS A 153 4.90 -2.56 23.90
N ALA A 154 4.40 -2.50 22.69
CA ALA A 154 5.17 -2.15 21.50
C ALA A 154 4.60 -0.89 20.82
N THR A 155 5.47 -0.08 20.24
CA THR A 155 5.11 1.07 19.44
C THR A 155 5.58 0.89 18.00
N VAL A 156 4.70 1.17 17.05
CA VAL A 156 5.01 1.20 15.61
C VAL A 156 4.92 2.64 15.13
N VAL A 157 5.94 3.14 14.45
CA VAL A 157 5.98 4.48 13.85
C VAL A 157 5.89 4.36 12.34
N GLY A 158 4.80 4.87 11.77
CA GLY A 158 4.45 4.81 10.35
C GLY A 158 3.24 3.91 10.08
N GLY A 159 2.19 4.48 9.48
CA GLY A 159 0.93 3.82 9.15
C GLY A 159 0.84 3.30 7.71
N GLY A 160 1.99 2.96 7.09
CA GLY A 160 2.05 2.28 5.79
C GLY A 160 1.84 0.77 5.89
N PHE A 161 2.08 0.03 4.79
CA PHE A 161 1.90 -1.42 4.72
C PHE A 161 2.63 -2.16 5.86
N ILE A 162 3.95 -1.98 5.96
CA ILE A 162 4.78 -2.64 6.97
C ILE A 162 4.33 -2.30 8.38
N GLY A 163 3.99 -1.02 8.63
CA GLY A 163 3.56 -0.59 9.95
C GLY A 163 2.24 -1.20 10.39
N LEU A 164 1.27 -1.31 9.49
CA LEU A 164 -0.02 -1.95 9.76
C LEU A 164 0.11 -3.45 9.99
N GLU A 165 0.93 -4.13 9.16
CA GLU A 165 1.20 -5.56 9.33
C GLU A 165 1.96 -5.85 10.64
N MET A 166 2.93 -5.02 11.03
CA MET A 166 3.64 -5.16 12.31
C MET A 166 2.74 -4.86 13.52
N MET A 167 1.87 -3.86 13.41
CA MET A 167 0.86 -3.55 14.42
C MET A 167 -0.07 -4.75 14.66
N GLU A 168 -0.57 -5.37 13.60
CA GLU A 168 -1.41 -6.56 13.66
C GLU A 168 -0.64 -7.77 14.24
N ALA A 169 0.63 -7.97 13.83
CA ALA A 169 1.49 -9.02 14.34
C ALA A 169 1.68 -8.93 15.87
N PHE A 170 1.93 -7.73 16.39
CA PHE A 170 2.06 -7.54 17.83
C PHE A 170 0.74 -7.75 18.58
N HIS A 171 -0.36 -7.29 18.02
CA HIS A 171 -1.68 -7.54 18.58
C HIS A 171 -1.99 -9.04 18.67
N GLN A 172 -1.68 -9.82 17.63
CA GLN A 172 -1.84 -11.29 17.62
C GLN A 172 -1.01 -11.99 18.70
N LEU A 173 0.18 -11.44 19.01
CA LEU A 173 1.04 -11.92 20.10
C LEU A 173 0.55 -11.47 21.49
N GLY A 174 -0.56 -10.73 21.59
CA GLY A 174 -1.08 -10.21 22.85
C GLY A 174 -0.28 -9.04 23.43
N ILE A 175 0.56 -8.39 22.63
CA ILE A 175 1.34 -7.22 23.02
C ILE A 175 0.48 -5.97 22.81
N LYS A 176 0.28 -5.16 23.85
CA LYS A 176 -0.40 -3.87 23.72
C LYS A 176 0.34 -3.01 22.70
N THR A 177 -0.39 -2.44 21.73
CA THR A 177 0.24 -1.75 20.61
C THR A 177 -0.23 -0.30 20.49
N THR A 178 0.72 0.61 20.24
CA THR A 178 0.47 1.98 19.81
C THR A 178 0.98 2.15 18.38
N LEU A 179 0.16 2.73 17.49
CA LEU A 179 0.55 3.11 16.13
C LEU A 179 0.58 4.64 16.02
N ILE A 180 1.75 5.18 15.65
CA ILE A 180 1.98 6.62 15.46
C ILE A 180 2.15 6.90 13.98
N GLU A 181 1.37 7.85 13.44
CA GLU A 181 1.48 8.30 12.05
C GLU A 181 1.52 9.83 11.99
N MET A 182 2.50 10.36 11.27
CA MET A 182 2.70 11.80 11.12
C MET A 182 1.60 12.44 10.25
N ALA A 183 1.09 11.72 9.27
CA ALA A 183 -0.04 12.16 8.47
C ALA A 183 -1.35 12.05 9.28
N ASP A 184 -2.39 12.70 8.79
CA ASP A 184 -3.74 12.65 9.37
C ASP A 184 -4.47 11.32 9.05
N GLN A 185 -3.79 10.37 8.37
CA GLN A 185 -4.33 9.08 7.99
C GLN A 185 -3.25 8.00 7.88
N VAL A 186 -3.63 6.73 8.12
CA VAL A 186 -2.87 5.56 7.67
C VAL A 186 -3.15 5.27 6.19
N MET A 187 -2.41 4.35 5.60
CA MET A 187 -2.62 3.88 4.21
C MET A 187 -2.73 5.03 3.20
N THR A 188 -1.69 5.82 3.08
CA THR A 188 -1.63 6.96 2.15
C THR A 188 -1.94 6.64 0.67
N PRO A 189 -1.87 5.39 0.16
CA PRO A 189 -2.37 5.04 -1.17
C PRO A 189 -3.87 5.24 -1.36
N VAL A 190 -4.69 5.17 -0.29
CA VAL A 190 -6.12 5.49 -0.36
C VAL A 190 -6.40 6.92 0.12
N ASP A 191 -7.58 7.46 -0.18
CA ASP A 191 -7.99 8.78 0.28
C ASP A 191 -8.51 8.75 1.73
N ARG A 192 -8.59 9.94 2.35
CA ARG A 192 -8.83 10.11 3.79
C ARG A 192 -10.10 9.41 4.29
N GLU A 193 -11.20 9.53 3.57
CA GLU A 193 -12.48 8.91 3.93
C GLU A 193 -12.46 7.39 3.75
N MET A 194 -11.63 6.88 2.83
CA MET A 194 -11.41 5.43 2.69
C MET A 194 -10.50 4.89 3.80
N ALA A 195 -9.49 5.65 4.21
CA ALA A 195 -8.66 5.33 5.37
C ALA A 195 -9.47 5.35 6.68
N GLY A 196 -10.53 6.15 6.77
CA GLY A 196 -11.41 6.21 7.94
C GLY A 196 -12.02 4.86 8.34
N PHE A 197 -12.31 3.99 7.37
CA PHE A 197 -12.74 2.60 7.66
C PHE A 197 -11.65 1.82 8.39
N VAL A 198 -10.40 2.00 7.97
CA VAL A 198 -9.22 1.36 8.58
C VAL A 198 -8.96 1.93 9.97
N HIS A 199 -9.08 3.26 10.16
CA HIS A 199 -8.95 3.88 11.48
C HIS A 199 -9.98 3.35 12.47
N HIS A 200 -11.23 3.18 12.02
CA HIS A 200 -12.30 2.63 12.83
C HIS A 200 -11.98 1.20 13.26
N GLU A 201 -11.54 0.36 12.34
CA GLU A 201 -11.14 -1.02 12.63
C GLU A 201 -9.99 -1.06 13.65
N ILE A 202 -8.92 -0.33 13.41
CA ILE A 202 -7.75 -0.28 14.30
C ILE A 202 -8.17 0.09 15.74
N ARG A 203 -9.01 1.13 15.89
CA ARG A 203 -9.48 1.56 17.22
C ARG A 203 -10.43 0.55 17.86
N SER A 204 -11.27 -0.12 17.06
CA SER A 204 -12.19 -1.16 17.57
C SER A 204 -11.46 -2.38 18.13
N GLN A 205 -10.26 -2.65 17.63
CA GLN A 205 -9.36 -3.69 18.14
C GLN A 205 -8.56 -3.25 19.38
N GLY A 206 -8.81 -2.04 19.90
CA GLY A 206 -8.14 -1.54 21.12
C GLY A 206 -6.72 -1.00 20.91
N ILE A 207 -6.31 -0.78 19.67
CA ILE A 207 -5.02 -0.17 19.33
C ILE A 207 -5.07 1.35 19.61
N ASP A 208 -4.04 1.88 20.26
CA ASP A 208 -3.84 3.33 20.43
C ASP A 208 -3.32 3.93 19.12
N LEU A 209 -4.26 4.44 18.30
CA LEU A 209 -3.94 5.07 17.02
C LEU A 209 -3.78 6.58 17.16
N ARG A 210 -2.56 7.08 16.95
CA ARG A 210 -2.19 8.51 17.03
C ARG A 210 -1.84 9.04 15.63
N LEU A 211 -2.75 9.82 15.06
CA LEU A 211 -2.61 10.46 13.75
C LEU A 211 -2.20 11.92 13.89
N GLY A 212 -1.53 12.47 12.87
CA GLY A 212 -1.05 13.86 12.87
C GLY A 212 0.10 14.12 13.85
N VAL A 213 0.78 13.05 14.29
CA VAL A 213 1.79 13.12 15.36
C VAL A 213 3.06 12.42 14.90
N ALA A 214 4.20 13.09 15.01
CA ALA A 214 5.51 12.53 14.68
C ALA A 214 6.30 12.17 15.95
N LEU A 215 7.16 11.14 15.84
CA LEU A 215 8.18 10.85 16.86
C LEU A 215 9.26 11.94 16.81
N LYS A 216 9.63 12.50 17.95
CA LYS A 216 10.58 13.61 18.08
C LYS A 216 11.92 13.20 18.72
N SER A 217 11.87 12.37 19.75
CA SER A 217 13.06 11.83 20.41
C SER A 217 12.74 10.51 21.11
N VAL A 218 13.77 9.73 21.32
CA VAL A 218 13.75 8.46 22.07
C VAL A 218 14.79 8.54 23.15
N GLU A 219 14.43 8.15 24.36
CA GLU A 219 15.35 7.99 25.48
C GLU A 219 15.31 6.54 25.95
N PHE A 220 16.47 5.88 25.95
CA PHE A 220 16.60 4.52 26.44
C PHE A 220 16.88 4.54 27.95
N VAL A 221 16.01 3.90 28.73
CA VAL A 221 16.14 3.75 30.17
C VAL A 221 16.43 2.29 30.47
N ALA A 222 17.70 1.98 30.80
CA ALA A 222 18.10 0.63 31.15
C ALA A 222 17.45 0.24 32.50
N THR A 223 16.76 -0.89 32.53
CA THR A 223 16.31 -1.51 33.78
C THR A 223 17.26 -2.65 34.12
N THR A 224 17.99 -2.53 35.23
CA THR A 224 18.84 -3.59 35.71
C THR A 224 18.00 -4.69 36.34
N SER A 225 17.69 -5.73 35.59
CA SER A 225 17.28 -7.01 36.16
C SER A 225 18.53 -7.89 36.25
N ILE A 226 19.09 -8.01 37.47
CA ILE A 226 20.08 -9.05 37.77
C ILE A 226 19.30 -10.36 37.80
N ALA A 227 19.31 -11.12 36.73
CA ALA A 227 18.93 -12.52 36.81
C ALA A 227 20.09 -13.26 37.47
N ASN A 228 19.96 -13.53 38.78
CA ASN A 228 20.80 -14.50 39.44
C ASN A 228 20.52 -15.88 38.85
N THR A 229 21.36 -16.32 37.93
CA THR A 229 21.46 -17.74 37.59
C THR A 229 22.65 -18.30 38.36
N ASP A 230 22.33 -19.03 39.46
CA ASP A 230 23.25 -19.98 40.02
C ASP A 230 23.59 -21.04 38.96
N ALA A 231 24.80 -21.01 38.47
CA ALA A 231 25.66 -22.13 38.05
C ALA A 231 26.66 -21.70 36.97
N GLY A 232 27.93 -21.65 37.30
CA GLY A 232 29.12 -22.08 36.54
C GLY A 232 29.34 -21.52 35.14
N GLU A 233 30.32 -20.60 35.06
CA GLU A 233 31.21 -20.33 33.91
C GLU A 233 30.61 -20.38 32.49
N GLN A 234 30.30 -19.21 31.94
CA GLN A 234 30.78 -18.72 30.64
C GLN A 234 30.06 -17.39 30.29
N ALA A 235 30.87 -16.42 29.87
CA ALA A 235 30.57 -15.10 29.33
C ALA A 235 29.13 -14.58 29.56
N SER A 236 28.93 -13.71 30.55
CA SER A 236 27.70 -12.97 30.78
C SER A 236 27.41 -12.04 29.60
N THR A 237 26.58 -12.46 28.66
CA THR A 237 25.82 -11.54 27.80
C THR A 237 24.88 -10.78 28.72
N GLN A 238 25.22 -9.54 29.08
CA GLN A 238 24.31 -8.64 29.77
C GLN A 238 23.09 -8.43 28.91
N HIS A 239 21.97 -9.07 29.28
CA HIS A 239 20.67 -8.77 28.65
C HIS A 239 20.27 -7.36 29.13
N LEU A 240 20.40 -6.38 28.24
CA LEU A 240 19.90 -5.03 28.45
C LEU A 240 18.37 -5.07 28.35
N CYS A 241 17.69 -5.39 29.45
CA CYS A 241 16.28 -5.10 29.61
C CYS A 241 16.13 -3.59 29.84
N GLY A 242 15.22 -2.94 29.17
CA GLY A 242 15.01 -1.50 29.24
C GLY A 242 13.64 -1.10 28.72
N GLN A 243 13.35 0.16 28.91
CA GLN A 243 12.18 0.82 28.34
C GLN A 243 12.63 2.01 27.48
N LEU A 244 11.84 2.36 26.50
CA LEU A 244 12.00 3.57 25.71
C LEU A 244 10.98 4.60 26.18
N SER A 245 11.43 5.81 26.46
CA SER A 245 10.59 6.98 26.64
C SER A 245 10.54 7.73 25.30
N LEU A 246 9.38 7.79 24.69
CA LEU A 246 9.15 8.45 23.39
C LEU A 246 8.55 9.83 23.63
N THR A 247 9.15 10.88 23.04
CA THR A 247 8.56 12.22 23.00
C THR A 247 7.96 12.46 21.62
N LEU A 248 6.73 12.94 21.58
CA LEU A 248 5.96 13.19 20.35
C LEU A 248 5.93 14.68 19.99
N SER A 249 5.61 14.97 18.73
CA SER A 249 5.59 16.35 18.19
C SER A 249 4.55 17.26 18.84
N ASN A 250 3.48 16.70 19.39
CA ASN A 250 2.42 17.43 20.11
C ASN A 250 2.74 17.68 21.59
N GLY A 251 3.92 17.22 22.05
CA GLY A 251 4.36 17.34 23.45
C GLY A 251 3.99 16.17 24.35
N ASP A 252 3.22 15.21 23.86
CA ASP A 252 2.93 13.98 24.59
C ASP A 252 4.18 13.12 24.74
N SER A 253 4.18 12.27 25.76
CA SER A 253 5.17 11.20 25.92
C SER A 253 4.47 9.86 26.15
N LEU A 254 5.15 8.79 25.77
CA LEU A 254 4.73 7.42 26.06
C LEU A 254 5.95 6.53 26.30
N THR A 255 5.77 5.46 27.07
CA THR A 255 6.79 4.45 27.29
C THR A 255 6.45 3.18 26.49
N THR A 256 7.48 2.52 25.97
CA THR A 256 7.34 1.28 25.20
C THR A 256 8.56 0.39 25.44
N GLU A 257 8.43 -0.90 25.22
CA GLU A 257 9.51 -1.89 25.41
C GLU A 257 10.05 -2.42 24.09
N LEU A 258 9.39 -2.05 22.98
CA LEU A 258 9.79 -2.37 21.61
C LEU A 258 9.32 -1.27 20.67
N LEU A 259 10.20 -0.81 19.79
CA LEU A 259 9.91 0.24 18.80
C LEU A 259 10.22 -0.25 17.40
N ILE A 260 9.25 -0.16 16.51
CA ILE A 260 9.44 -0.44 15.07
C ILE A 260 9.35 0.86 14.28
N MET A 261 10.40 1.13 13.49
CA MET A 261 10.43 2.24 12.54
C MET A 261 9.98 1.76 11.16
N ALA A 262 8.78 2.16 10.74
CA ALA A 262 8.12 1.76 9.49
C ALA A 262 7.69 2.99 8.65
N ILE A 263 8.46 4.07 8.65
CA ILE A 263 8.14 5.36 8.05
C ILE A 263 8.34 5.42 6.53
N GLY A 264 8.62 4.28 5.90
CA GLY A 264 8.82 4.14 4.46
C GLY A 264 10.22 3.70 4.08
N VAL A 265 10.43 3.62 2.77
CA VAL A 265 11.69 3.17 2.16
C VAL A 265 12.19 4.18 1.14
N ARG A 266 13.48 4.17 0.87
CA ARG A 266 14.09 4.94 -0.21
C ARG A 266 14.84 4.00 -1.17
N PRO A 267 14.85 4.30 -2.48
CA PRO A 267 15.64 3.55 -3.46
C PRO A 267 17.12 3.45 -3.06
N GLU A 268 17.70 2.27 -3.21
CA GLU A 268 19.15 2.07 -2.98
C GLU A 268 19.91 2.41 -4.27
N THR A 269 20.45 3.62 -4.33
CA THR A 269 21.06 4.18 -5.55
C THR A 269 22.54 4.50 -5.41
N THR A 270 23.13 4.29 -4.25
CA THR A 270 24.52 4.67 -3.93
C THR A 270 25.52 4.13 -4.96
N LEU A 271 25.42 2.84 -5.29
CA LEU A 271 26.31 2.20 -6.26
C LEU A 271 26.14 2.78 -7.67
N ALA A 272 24.90 3.05 -8.09
CA ALA A 272 24.60 3.66 -9.39
C ALA A 272 25.14 5.10 -9.48
N GLN A 273 24.96 5.90 -8.43
CA GLN A 273 25.49 7.27 -8.34
C GLN A 273 27.02 7.29 -8.42
N GLN A 274 27.69 6.44 -7.67
CA GLN A 274 29.16 6.33 -7.68
C GLN A 274 29.71 5.89 -9.05
N ALA A 275 28.93 5.07 -9.77
CA ALA A 275 29.27 4.67 -11.14
C ALA A 275 28.94 5.75 -12.19
N GLY A 276 28.38 6.90 -11.80
CA GLY A 276 28.00 7.98 -12.72
C GLY A 276 26.80 7.62 -13.62
N LEU A 277 25.91 6.75 -13.15
CA LEU A 277 24.64 6.47 -13.81
C LEU A 277 23.61 7.57 -13.47
N GLU A 278 22.67 7.82 -14.39
CA GLU A 278 21.64 8.82 -14.21
C GLU A 278 20.66 8.40 -13.13
N ILE A 279 20.31 9.37 -12.27
CA ILE A 279 19.30 9.24 -11.21
C ILE A 279 18.11 10.09 -11.60
N GLY A 280 16.92 9.54 -11.50
CA GLY A 280 15.67 10.22 -11.81
C GLY A 280 15.28 11.30 -10.80
N GLN A 281 14.21 12.04 -11.12
CA GLN A 281 13.75 13.20 -10.35
C GLN A 281 13.27 12.86 -8.94
N LEU A 282 12.80 11.62 -8.73
CA LEU A 282 12.30 11.12 -7.45
C LEU A 282 13.38 10.35 -6.67
N GLY A 283 14.61 10.31 -7.19
CA GLY A 283 15.76 9.70 -6.53
C GLY A 283 15.97 8.21 -6.81
N GLY A 284 15.18 7.59 -7.69
CA GLY A 284 15.42 6.23 -8.19
C GLY A 284 16.43 6.22 -9.35
N ILE A 285 17.00 5.06 -9.68
CA ILE A 285 17.83 4.89 -10.85
C ILE A 285 16.96 5.14 -12.09
N TRP A 286 17.40 6.05 -12.96
CA TRP A 286 16.72 6.28 -14.24
C TRP A 286 16.88 5.08 -15.17
N THR A 287 15.79 4.69 -15.83
CA THR A 287 15.82 3.68 -16.89
C THR A 287 14.94 4.11 -18.06
N ASN A 288 15.32 3.64 -19.25
CA ASN A 288 14.41 3.73 -20.41
C ASN A 288 13.32 2.66 -20.32
N ALA A 289 12.43 2.61 -21.31
CA ALA A 289 11.33 1.63 -21.36
C ALA A 289 11.82 0.16 -21.47
N GLU A 290 13.07 -0.07 -21.87
CA GLU A 290 13.67 -1.39 -21.96
C GLU A 290 14.39 -1.80 -20.66
N MET A 291 14.27 -1.02 -19.58
CA MET A 291 14.96 -1.16 -18.29
C MET A 291 16.47 -0.97 -18.35
N GLN A 292 17.00 -0.34 -19.42
CA GLN A 292 18.40 0.07 -19.50
C GLN A 292 18.61 1.39 -18.75
N THR A 293 19.72 1.51 -18.05
CA THR A 293 20.19 2.76 -17.45
C THR A 293 20.75 3.72 -18.51
N SER A 294 21.41 4.79 -18.10
CA SER A 294 22.20 5.66 -19.00
C SER A 294 23.42 4.97 -19.61
N ASP A 295 23.69 3.73 -19.24
CA ASP A 295 24.71 2.86 -19.84
C ASP A 295 24.02 1.68 -20.54
N PRO A 296 24.27 1.43 -21.86
CA PRO A 296 23.57 0.40 -22.63
C PRO A 296 23.88 -1.05 -22.18
N PHE A 297 24.89 -1.25 -21.37
CA PHE A 297 25.27 -2.57 -20.84
C PHE A 297 24.78 -2.79 -19.39
N ILE A 298 24.19 -1.77 -18.78
CA ILE A 298 23.70 -1.81 -17.40
C ILE A 298 22.20 -1.61 -17.36
N TYR A 299 21.51 -2.57 -16.77
CA TYR A 299 20.07 -2.55 -16.52
C TYR A 299 19.80 -2.30 -15.04
N ALA A 300 18.62 -1.76 -14.72
CA ALA A 300 18.17 -1.64 -13.34
C ALA A 300 16.70 -2.00 -13.20
N VAL A 301 16.32 -2.65 -12.08
CA VAL A 301 14.96 -3.15 -11.86
C VAL A 301 14.58 -3.11 -10.37
N GLY A 302 13.28 -3.15 -10.11
CA GLY A 302 12.69 -3.24 -8.77
C GLY A 302 12.66 -1.92 -8.03
N ASP A 303 12.64 -1.97 -6.69
CA ASP A 303 12.38 -0.81 -5.83
C ASP A 303 13.45 0.30 -5.92
N ALA A 304 14.56 0.02 -6.59
CA ALA A 304 15.64 0.99 -6.82
C ALA A 304 15.39 1.91 -8.02
N VAL A 305 14.44 1.60 -8.90
CA VAL A 305 14.25 2.34 -10.15
C VAL A 305 13.13 3.37 -10.08
N GLU A 306 13.30 4.47 -10.82
CA GLU A 306 12.22 5.40 -11.12
C GLU A 306 11.52 4.94 -12.39
N GLU A 307 10.22 4.70 -12.29
CA GLU A 307 9.38 4.19 -13.37
C GLU A 307 8.33 5.22 -13.80
N GLN A 308 7.62 4.92 -14.88
CA GLN A 308 6.51 5.74 -15.33
C GLN A 308 5.19 5.23 -14.73
N ASP A 309 4.40 6.16 -14.25
CA ASP A 309 3.00 5.92 -13.90
C ASP A 309 2.17 5.65 -15.15
N PHE A 310 1.47 4.53 -15.17
CA PHE A 310 0.68 4.11 -16.34
C PHE A 310 -0.46 5.07 -16.66
N VAL A 311 -1.05 5.70 -15.65
CA VAL A 311 -2.25 6.55 -15.82
C VAL A 311 -1.92 7.93 -16.38
N THR A 312 -0.82 8.51 -15.89
CA THR A 312 -0.45 9.91 -16.15
C THR A 312 0.84 10.06 -16.96
N GLY A 313 1.63 9.00 -17.12
CA GLY A 313 2.93 9.04 -17.78
C GLY A 313 4.03 9.77 -17.00
N LYS A 314 3.74 10.22 -15.76
CA LYS A 314 4.70 10.95 -14.92
C LYS A 314 5.62 9.99 -14.18
N PRO A 315 6.83 10.45 -13.76
CA PRO A 315 7.71 9.65 -12.92
C PRO A 315 7.03 9.22 -11.62
N THR A 316 7.31 7.98 -11.18
CA THR A 316 6.79 7.43 -9.92
C THR A 316 7.79 6.42 -9.32
N LEU A 317 7.62 6.16 -8.02
CA LEU A 317 8.32 5.09 -7.29
C LEU A 317 7.25 4.15 -6.72
N VAL A 318 7.34 2.88 -7.07
CA VAL A 318 6.37 1.86 -6.61
C VAL A 318 7.12 0.61 -6.12
N PRO A 319 7.53 0.59 -4.85
CA PRO A 319 8.31 -0.51 -4.27
C PRO A 319 7.40 -1.72 -4.01
N LEU A 320 7.06 -2.46 -5.06
CA LEU A 320 6.19 -3.64 -5.04
C LEU A 320 6.84 -4.80 -5.80
N ALA A 321 6.67 -6.01 -5.27
CA ALA A 321 7.24 -7.24 -5.86
C ALA A 321 6.69 -7.54 -7.27
N GLY A 322 5.44 -7.20 -7.56
CA GLY A 322 4.82 -7.42 -8.87
C GLY A 322 5.56 -6.70 -10.01
N PRO A 323 5.74 -5.37 -9.96
CA PRO A 323 6.61 -4.63 -10.89
C PRO A 323 8.02 -5.19 -10.95
N ALA A 324 8.69 -5.38 -9.82
CA ALA A 324 10.06 -5.87 -9.75
C ALA A 324 10.27 -7.21 -10.51
N ASN A 325 9.37 -8.17 -10.33
CA ASN A 325 9.43 -9.46 -11.03
C ASN A 325 9.24 -9.32 -12.55
N ARG A 326 8.30 -8.47 -13.00
CA ARG A 326 8.09 -8.22 -14.44
C ARG A 326 9.28 -7.52 -15.08
N GLN A 327 9.82 -6.50 -14.40
CA GLN A 327 10.99 -5.76 -14.83
C GLN A 327 12.22 -6.67 -14.93
N GLY A 328 12.47 -7.52 -13.91
CA GLY A 328 13.57 -8.48 -13.91
C GLY A 328 13.51 -9.45 -15.10
N ARG A 329 12.32 -10.00 -15.37
CA ARG A 329 12.08 -10.84 -16.55
C ARG A 329 12.36 -10.09 -17.85
N MET A 330 11.88 -8.87 -18.00
CA MET A 330 12.04 -8.04 -19.19
C MET A 330 13.49 -7.62 -19.40
N ALA A 331 14.19 -7.20 -18.35
CA ALA A 331 15.62 -6.88 -18.46
C ALA A 331 16.42 -8.07 -18.98
N ALA A 332 16.16 -9.28 -18.51
CA ALA A 332 16.80 -10.48 -19.04
C ALA A 332 16.44 -10.73 -20.51
N ASP A 333 15.15 -10.58 -20.89
CA ASP A 333 14.75 -10.69 -22.31
C ASP A 333 15.51 -9.69 -23.20
N ASN A 334 15.71 -8.45 -22.72
CA ASN A 334 16.39 -7.39 -23.46
C ASN A 334 17.92 -7.58 -23.55
N MET A 335 18.57 -8.12 -22.51
CA MET A 335 19.98 -8.53 -22.57
C MET A 335 20.24 -9.55 -23.67
N PHE A 336 19.21 -10.35 -24.04
CA PHE A 336 19.27 -11.29 -25.16
C PHE A 336 18.63 -10.73 -26.46
N GLY A 337 18.43 -9.42 -26.57
CA GLY A 337 18.06 -8.72 -27.79
C GLY A 337 16.57 -8.76 -28.18
N ARG A 338 15.64 -9.02 -27.23
CA ARG A 338 14.20 -9.16 -27.51
C ARG A 338 13.43 -7.84 -27.64
N LYS A 339 13.94 -6.73 -27.15
CA LYS A 339 13.33 -5.38 -27.23
C LYS A 339 11.93 -5.28 -26.61
N GLU A 340 11.73 -5.91 -25.47
CA GLU A 340 10.52 -5.78 -24.68
C GLU A 340 10.45 -4.39 -24.02
N THR A 341 9.25 -3.79 -23.93
CA THR A 341 9.06 -2.47 -23.32
C THR A 341 8.16 -2.53 -22.10
N TYR A 342 8.61 -1.92 -21.02
CA TYR A 342 7.84 -1.79 -19.79
C TYR A 342 6.75 -0.72 -19.95
N GLN A 343 5.51 -1.12 -19.71
CA GLN A 343 4.34 -0.28 -19.90
C GLN A 343 4.00 0.60 -18.68
N GLY A 344 4.94 0.78 -17.78
CA GLY A 344 4.71 1.52 -16.53
C GLY A 344 3.91 0.75 -15.49
N THR A 345 3.73 1.37 -14.33
CA THR A 345 3.06 0.79 -13.17
C THR A 345 1.77 1.54 -12.83
N GLN A 346 0.79 0.82 -12.26
CA GLN A 346 -0.47 1.38 -11.75
C GLN A 346 -0.46 1.52 -10.22
N GLY A 347 0.54 0.93 -9.53
CA GLY A 347 0.59 0.89 -8.08
C GLY A 347 -0.54 0.08 -7.45
N THR A 348 -1.03 -0.96 -8.15
CA THR A 348 -2.08 -1.83 -7.61
C THR A 348 -1.56 -2.56 -6.38
N ALA A 349 -2.24 -2.36 -5.25
CA ALA A 349 -1.82 -2.88 -3.95
C ALA A 349 -3.02 -3.23 -3.07
N ILE A 350 -2.80 -4.15 -2.13
CA ILE A 350 -3.75 -4.56 -1.11
C ILE A 350 -3.04 -4.78 0.21
N CYS A 351 -3.71 -4.47 1.30
CA CYS A 351 -3.26 -4.73 2.67
C CYS A 351 -4.40 -5.36 3.47
N LYS A 352 -4.08 -6.34 4.31
CA LYS A 352 -4.98 -6.85 5.34
C LYS A 352 -4.78 -6.01 6.61
N VAL A 353 -5.87 -5.60 7.24
CA VAL A 353 -5.86 -4.92 8.54
C VAL A 353 -6.96 -5.56 9.38
N PHE A 354 -6.60 -6.50 10.22
CA PHE A 354 -7.50 -7.39 10.95
C PHE A 354 -8.48 -8.10 10.01
N ASP A 355 -9.77 -7.83 10.13
CA ASP A 355 -10.78 -8.41 9.25
C ASP A 355 -10.97 -7.66 7.93
N LEU A 356 -10.41 -6.45 7.81
CA LEU A 356 -10.54 -5.66 6.60
C LEU A 356 -9.44 -5.97 5.59
N ALA A 357 -9.81 -5.93 4.32
CA ALA A 357 -8.90 -5.69 3.21
C ALA A 357 -9.07 -4.24 2.73
N VAL A 358 -7.95 -3.55 2.49
CA VAL A 358 -7.90 -2.24 1.87
C VAL A 358 -7.04 -2.31 0.63
N ALA A 359 -7.61 -1.98 -0.53
CA ALA A 359 -6.92 -2.09 -1.80
C ALA A 359 -7.14 -0.86 -2.69
N SER A 360 -6.18 -0.62 -3.58
CA SER A 360 -6.25 0.49 -4.55
C SER A 360 -5.51 0.15 -5.84
N THR A 361 -5.89 0.84 -6.91
CA THR A 361 -5.19 0.84 -8.20
C THR A 361 -5.26 2.23 -8.85
N GLY A 362 -4.21 2.64 -9.54
CA GLY A 362 -4.12 3.95 -10.17
C GLY A 362 -3.93 5.09 -9.16
N LYS A 363 -4.46 6.26 -9.49
CA LYS A 363 -4.27 7.50 -8.72
C LYS A 363 -5.32 7.69 -7.63
N ASN A 364 -4.93 8.36 -6.55
CA ASN A 364 -5.83 8.91 -5.54
C ASN A 364 -6.04 10.42 -5.74
N GLU A 365 -6.97 11.03 -4.99
CA GLU A 365 -7.26 12.48 -5.10
C GLU A 365 -6.04 13.36 -4.82
N LYS A 366 -5.23 12.99 -3.81
CA LYS A 366 -4.03 13.76 -3.43
C LYS A 366 -3.04 13.85 -4.58
N GLN A 367 -2.86 12.75 -5.31
CA GLN A 367 -1.98 12.70 -6.47
C GLN A 367 -2.54 13.50 -7.65
N LEU A 368 -3.84 13.34 -7.98
CA LEU A 368 -4.49 14.09 -9.06
C LEU A 368 -4.47 15.61 -8.77
N LYS A 369 -4.78 16.04 -7.55
CA LYS A 369 -4.69 17.44 -7.12
C LYS A 369 -3.28 18.00 -7.26
N ARG A 370 -2.27 17.27 -6.79
CA ARG A 370 -0.86 17.67 -6.91
C ARG A 370 -0.43 17.79 -8.37
N GLU A 371 -0.99 16.97 -9.24
CA GLU A 371 -0.68 16.94 -10.66
C GLU A 371 -1.52 17.93 -11.49
N GLY A 372 -2.50 18.61 -10.87
CA GLY A 372 -3.40 19.57 -11.54
C GLY A 372 -4.36 18.90 -12.51
N ILE A 373 -4.70 17.63 -12.30
CA ILE A 373 -5.61 16.85 -13.14
C ILE A 373 -7.04 17.02 -12.61
N GLU A 374 -7.95 17.49 -13.47
CA GLU A 374 -9.38 17.54 -13.16
C GLU A 374 -9.95 16.13 -13.06
N TYR A 375 -10.78 15.88 -12.06
CA TYR A 375 -11.40 14.58 -11.84
C TYR A 375 -12.77 14.72 -11.18
N GLU A 376 -13.61 13.72 -11.38
CA GLU A 376 -14.83 13.48 -10.62
C GLU A 376 -14.68 12.17 -9.82
N LYS A 377 -15.48 12.04 -8.75
CA LYS A 377 -15.45 10.88 -7.86
C LYS A 377 -16.82 10.33 -7.56
N VAL A 378 -16.90 9.02 -7.43
CA VAL A 378 -18.12 8.34 -6.99
C VAL A 378 -17.82 7.35 -5.88
N TYR A 379 -18.80 7.17 -5.00
CA TYR A 379 -18.77 6.20 -3.91
C TYR A 379 -19.96 5.27 -4.02
N VAL A 380 -19.71 3.98 -3.84
CA VAL A 380 -20.76 2.95 -3.76
C VAL A 380 -20.48 2.04 -2.57
N HIS A 381 -21.50 1.80 -1.79
CA HIS A 381 -21.47 0.87 -0.66
C HIS A 381 -22.54 -0.19 -0.89
N THR A 382 -22.11 -1.41 -1.16
CA THR A 382 -23.02 -2.52 -1.48
C THR A 382 -22.50 -3.83 -0.90
N ALA A 383 -23.33 -4.85 -0.87
CA ALA A 383 -22.94 -6.15 -0.38
C ALA A 383 -21.88 -6.81 -1.28
N SER A 384 -20.96 -7.57 -0.69
CA SER A 384 -19.92 -8.34 -1.39
C SER A 384 -20.50 -9.38 -2.35
N HIS A 385 -21.65 -9.94 -1.98
CA HIS A 385 -22.46 -10.85 -2.78
C HIS A 385 -23.96 -10.61 -2.53
N ALA A 386 -24.84 -11.46 -3.03
CA ALA A 386 -26.28 -11.30 -2.86
C ALA A 386 -26.67 -11.23 -1.37
N SER A 387 -27.30 -10.13 -0.96
CA SER A 387 -27.57 -9.82 0.45
C SER A 387 -28.51 -10.81 1.15
N TYR A 388 -29.28 -11.59 0.38
CA TYR A 388 -30.13 -12.66 0.89
C TYR A 388 -29.38 -13.98 1.15
N TYR A 389 -28.12 -14.08 0.71
CA TYR A 389 -27.25 -15.21 1.01
C TYR A 389 -26.40 -14.89 2.25
N PRO A 390 -26.23 -15.85 3.18
CA PRO A 390 -25.53 -15.62 4.44
C PRO A 390 -24.06 -15.18 4.25
N GLY A 391 -23.58 -14.31 5.14
CA GLY A 391 -22.19 -13.86 5.17
C GLY A 391 -21.88 -12.67 4.24
N ALA A 392 -22.90 -12.01 3.70
CA ALA A 392 -22.70 -10.81 2.88
C ALA A 392 -22.15 -9.65 3.72
N GLU A 393 -20.99 -9.12 3.32
CA GLU A 393 -20.28 -8.01 3.95
C GLU A 393 -20.33 -6.77 3.07
N ILE A 394 -20.22 -5.58 3.66
CA ILE A 394 -20.25 -4.33 2.90
C ILE A 394 -18.90 -4.07 2.23
N VAL A 395 -18.92 -3.91 0.92
CA VAL A 395 -17.84 -3.34 0.12
C VAL A 395 -18.04 -1.84 0.00
N SER A 396 -17.11 -1.05 0.52
CA SER A 396 -17.04 0.40 0.31
C SER A 396 -16.07 0.66 -0.84
N PHE A 397 -16.57 1.21 -1.93
CA PHE A 397 -15.84 1.38 -3.17
C PHE A 397 -15.86 2.85 -3.61
N LYS A 398 -14.70 3.33 -4.06
CA LYS A 398 -14.50 4.66 -4.64
C LYS A 398 -13.86 4.54 -6.02
N MET A 399 -14.31 5.35 -6.97
CA MET A 399 -13.69 5.46 -8.30
C MET A 399 -13.46 6.93 -8.65
N LEU A 400 -12.30 7.21 -9.25
CA LEU A 400 -11.88 8.52 -9.75
C LEU A 400 -11.79 8.46 -11.27
N PHE A 401 -12.36 9.45 -11.97
CA PHE A 401 -12.42 9.45 -13.42
C PHE A 401 -12.42 10.87 -14.00
N ASP A 402 -12.10 10.99 -15.27
CA ASP A 402 -12.21 12.23 -16.04
C ASP A 402 -13.69 12.54 -16.32
N PRO A 403 -14.24 13.66 -15.84
CA PRO A 403 -15.65 14.01 -16.07
C PRO A 403 -16.00 14.23 -17.54
N ASN A 404 -15.02 14.51 -18.40
CA ASN A 404 -15.24 14.87 -19.81
C ASN A 404 -15.28 13.64 -20.73
N ASN A 405 -14.44 12.63 -20.47
CA ASN A 405 -14.30 11.48 -21.37
C ASN A 405 -14.43 10.11 -20.67
N GLY A 406 -14.63 10.12 -19.36
CA GLY A 406 -14.82 8.89 -18.57
C GLY A 406 -13.56 8.04 -18.38
N LYS A 407 -12.35 8.55 -18.67
CA LYS A 407 -11.10 7.84 -18.40
C LYS A 407 -10.97 7.53 -16.92
N ILE A 408 -10.66 6.28 -16.58
CA ILE A 408 -10.49 5.84 -15.19
C ILE A 408 -9.10 6.26 -14.69
N PHE A 409 -9.05 7.08 -13.65
CA PHE A 409 -7.80 7.48 -13.01
C PHE A 409 -7.39 6.55 -11.88
N GLY A 410 -8.34 6.04 -11.11
CA GLY A 410 -8.06 5.12 -10.04
C GLY A 410 -9.30 4.59 -9.34
N ALA A 411 -9.10 3.57 -8.52
CA ALA A 411 -10.13 2.98 -7.69
C ALA A 411 -9.57 2.55 -6.33
N GLN A 412 -10.43 2.57 -5.32
CA GLN A 412 -10.12 2.17 -3.95
C GLN A 412 -11.29 1.36 -3.40
N ALA A 413 -10.98 0.34 -2.62
CA ALA A 413 -12.00 -0.49 -1.98
C ALA A 413 -11.57 -0.89 -0.57
N VAL A 414 -12.55 -0.91 0.34
CA VAL A 414 -12.38 -1.38 1.72
C VAL A 414 -13.58 -2.25 2.12
N GLY A 415 -13.31 -3.36 2.79
CA GLY A 415 -14.32 -4.29 3.28
C GLY A 415 -13.71 -5.61 3.70
N LYS A 416 -14.55 -6.55 4.16
CA LYS A 416 -14.09 -7.85 4.65
C LYS A 416 -13.96 -8.90 3.55
N ASP A 417 -14.73 -8.79 2.48
CA ASP A 417 -14.82 -9.82 1.45
C ASP A 417 -14.88 -9.23 0.04
N GLY A 418 -14.17 -9.88 -0.91
CA GLY A 418 -14.22 -9.60 -2.34
C GLY A 418 -13.61 -8.25 -2.77
N ILE A 419 -12.71 -7.68 -1.98
CA ILE A 419 -12.02 -6.41 -2.26
C ILE A 419 -10.98 -6.59 -3.36
N ASP A 420 -10.16 -7.63 -3.25
CA ASP A 420 -9.13 -8.04 -4.21
C ASP A 420 -9.70 -8.21 -5.62
N LYS A 421 -10.76 -9.02 -5.74
CA LYS A 421 -11.48 -9.27 -7.00
C LYS A 421 -11.89 -7.96 -7.70
N ARG A 422 -12.41 -6.98 -6.96
CA ARG A 422 -12.91 -5.72 -7.55
C ARG A 422 -11.77 -4.81 -7.98
N ILE A 423 -10.73 -4.73 -7.18
CA ILE A 423 -9.57 -3.92 -7.54
C ILE A 423 -8.79 -4.55 -8.70
N ASP A 424 -8.70 -5.88 -8.79
CA ASP A 424 -8.11 -6.56 -9.94
C ASP A 424 -8.90 -6.29 -11.24
N VAL A 425 -10.22 -6.33 -11.19
CA VAL A 425 -11.05 -5.96 -12.36
C VAL A 425 -10.82 -4.50 -12.75
N MET A 426 -10.74 -3.57 -11.79
CA MET A 426 -10.45 -2.16 -12.07
C MET A 426 -9.04 -1.97 -12.64
N ALA A 427 -8.04 -2.68 -12.14
CA ALA A 427 -6.68 -2.64 -12.66
C ALA A 427 -6.62 -3.12 -14.12
N VAL A 428 -7.34 -4.21 -14.45
CA VAL A 428 -7.45 -4.71 -15.82
C VAL A 428 -8.20 -3.73 -16.72
N ALA A 429 -9.34 -3.19 -16.27
CA ALA A 429 -10.13 -2.21 -17.02
C ALA A 429 -9.31 -0.94 -17.33
N GLN A 430 -8.59 -0.42 -16.33
CA GLN A 430 -7.71 0.73 -16.49
C GLN A 430 -6.57 0.44 -17.49
N ARG A 431 -5.94 -0.73 -17.39
CA ARG A 431 -4.87 -1.17 -18.30
C ARG A 431 -5.38 -1.35 -19.74
N ALA A 432 -6.62 -1.80 -19.90
CA ALA A 432 -7.30 -1.93 -21.20
C ALA A 432 -7.79 -0.58 -21.76
N GLY A 433 -7.63 0.53 -21.03
CA GLY A 433 -8.10 1.85 -21.46
C GLY A 433 -9.62 2.00 -21.49
N MET A 434 -10.34 1.19 -20.68
CA MET A 434 -11.80 1.29 -20.59
C MET A 434 -12.23 2.60 -19.92
N THR A 435 -13.40 3.10 -20.35
CA THR A 435 -14.08 4.24 -19.73
C THR A 435 -15.13 3.79 -18.72
N VAL A 436 -15.59 4.72 -17.88
CA VAL A 436 -16.68 4.44 -16.92
C VAL A 436 -17.97 3.99 -17.62
N GLU A 437 -18.25 4.47 -18.82
CA GLU A 437 -19.41 4.00 -19.61
C GLU A 437 -19.28 2.54 -20.03
N GLN A 438 -18.07 2.10 -20.39
CA GLN A 438 -17.81 0.71 -20.76
C GLN A 438 -17.88 -0.24 -19.57
N LEU A 439 -17.55 0.21 -18.36
CA LEU A 439 -17.67 -0.60 -17.15
C LEU A 439 -19.12 -1.05 -16.86
N GLN A 440 -20.13 -0.28 -17.32
CA GLN A 440 -21.55 -0.66 -17.16
C GLN A 440 -21.88 -1.98 -17.85
N HIS A 441 -21.14 -2.31 -18.91
CA HIS A 441 -21.37 -3.47 -19.77
C HIS A 441 -20.51 -4.67 -19.40
N LEU A 442 -19.70 -4.57 -18.34
CA LEU A 442 -18.93 -5.70 -17.88
C LEU A 442 -19.85 -6.80 -17.37
N GLU A 443 -19.71 -7.99 -17.95
CA GLU A 443 -20.36 -9.21 -17.49
C GLU A 443 -19.45 -9.90 -16.47
N LEU A 444 -19.72 -9.65 -15.20
CA LEU A 444 -18.95 -10.19 -14.09
C LEU A 444 -19.63 -11.45 -13.53
N THR A 445 -18.83 -12.36 -12.98
CA THR A 445 -19.34 -13.63 -12.45
C THR A 445 -20.37 -13.41 -11.35
N TYR A 446 -21.54 -14.05 -11.50
CA TYR A 446 -22.62 -14.00 -10.54
C TYR A 446 -23.18 -15.37 -10.20
N ALA A 447 -23.23 -15.65 -8.93
CA ALA A 447 -24.14 -16.54 -8.26
C ALA A 447 -24.27 -16.05 -6.80
N PRO A 448 -25.35 -16.35 -6.07
CA PRO A 448 -25.59 -15.76 -4.73
C PRO A 448 -24.39 -15.77 -3.77
N PRO A 449 -23.57 -16.84 -3.69
CA PRO A 449 -22.40 -16.87 -2.80
C PRO A 449 -21.20 -16.03 -3.26
N TYR A 450 -21.13 -15.59 -4.54
CA TYR A 450 -19.93 -15.01 -5.14
C TYR A 450 -20.06 -13.54 -5.54
N GLY A 451 -21.27 -13.06 -5.75
CA GLY A 451 -21.49 -11.69 -6.21
C GLY A 451 -22.96 -11.30 -6.19
N SER A 452 -23.24 -10.13 -6.73
CA SER A 452 -24.58 -9.63 -7.01
C SER A 452 -24.76 -9.48 -8.51
N ALA A 453 -26.01 -9.61 -8.99
CA ALA A 453 -26.33 -9.43 -10.42
C ALA A 453 -25.91 -8.04 -10.95
N LYS A 454 -25.83 -7.05 -10.08
CA LYS A 454 -25.21 -5.74 -10.32
C LYS A 454 -24.01 -5.63 -9.37
N ASP A 455 -22.83 -5.97 -9.85
CA ASP A 455 -21.61 -5.85 -9.05
C ASP A 455 -21.35 -4.37 -8.67
N VAL A 456 -20.56 -4.16 -7.62
CA VAL A 456 -20.20 -2.81 -7.16
C VAL A 456 -19.56 -1.98 -8.28
N ILE A 457 -18.80 -2.61 -9.18
CA ILE A 457 -18.17 -1.95 -10.33
C ILE A 457 -19.22 -1.45 -11.32
N ASN A 458 -20.21 -2.30 -11.68
CA ASN A 458 -21.30 -1.87 -12.54
C ASN A 458 -22.10 -0.73 -11.88
N GLN A 459 -22.36 -0.81 -10.58
CA GLN A 459 -23.08 0.23 -9.85
C GLN A 459 -22.30 1.54 -9.82
N ALA A 460 -20.99 1.52 -9.58
CA ALA A 460 -20.13 2.70 -9.64
C ALA A 460 -20.14 3.33 -11.05
N ALA A 461 -20.09 2.49 -12.08
CA ALA A 461 -20.19 2.93 -13.46
C ALA A 461 -21.54 3.59 -13.79
N PHE A 462 -22.66 3.04 -13.29
CA PHE A 462 -24.00 3.68 -13.44
C PHE A 462 -24.04 5.05 -12.77
N VAL A 463 -23.50 5.18 -11.55
CA VAL A 463 -23.45 6.47 -10.85
C VAL A 463 -22.60 7.48 -11.60
N ALA A 464 -21.40 7.08 -12.04
CA ALA A 464 -20.49 7.94 -12.79
C ALA A 464 -21.11 8.41 -14.12
N THR A 465 -21.72 7.50 -14.86
CA THR A 465 -22.38 7.81 -16.14
C THR A 465 -23.58 8.76 -15.96
N ASN A 466 -24.36 8.59 -14.89
CA ASN A 466 -25.46 9.51 -14.57
C ASN A 466 -24.95 10.93 -14.30
N LEU A 467 -23.78 11.08 -13.65
CA LEU A 467 -23.13 12.39 -13.46
C LEU A 467 -22.68 12.99 -14.80
N MET A 468 -21.98 12.22 -15.62
CA MET A 468 -21.48 12.67 -16.93
C MET A 468 -22.61 13.08 -17.88
N LYS A 469 -23.75 12.38 -17.86
CA LYS A 469 -24.94 12.69 -18.69
C LYS A 469 -25.83 13.80 -18.11
N GLY A 470 -25.53 14.29 -16.90
CA GLY A 470 -26.35 15.29 -16.22
C GLY A 470 -27.67 14.73 -15.66
N ASP A 471 -27.85 13.41 -15.63
CA ASP A 471 -29.02 12.74 -15.04
C ASP A 471 -29.03 12.83 -13.51
N ALA A 472 -27.88 13.05 -12.88
CA ALA A 472 -27.72 13.28 -11.46
C ALA A 472 -26.80 14.49 -11.21
N LYS A 473 -27.05 15.22 -10.11
CA LYS A 473 -26.14 16.23 -9.58
C LYS A 473 -25.65 15.78 -8.22
N ALA A 474 -24.35 15.72 -8.08
CA ALA A 474 -23.68 15.30 -6.85
C ALA A 474 -23.36 16.48 -5.93
N ILE A 475 -23.30 16.19 -4.65
CA ILE A 475 -22.49 16.91 -3.67
C ILE A 475 -21.64 15.90 -2.92
N HIS A 476 -20.43 16.29 -2.54
CA HIS A 476 -19.51 15.44 -1.79
C HIS A 476 -19.48 15.85 -0.31
N PHE A 477 -19.04 14.93 0.54
CA PHE A 477 -19.03 15.13 2.00
C PHE A 477 -18.16 16.34 2.43
N ASP A 478 -17.10 16.62 1.71
CA ASP A 478 -16.19 17.75 1.95
C ASP A 478 -16.83 19.13 1.66
N GLN A 479 -17.88 19.17 0.86
CA GLN A 479 -18.64 20.37 0.53
C GLN A 479 -19.77 20.67 1.54
N LEU A 480 -20.10 19.73 2.44
CA LEU A 480 -21.17 19.95 3.42
C LEU A 480 -20.88 21.08 4.42
N ALA A 481 -19.61 21.34 4.72
CA ALA A 481 -19.22 22.41 5.62
C ALA A 481 -19.35 23.82 5.00
N THR A 482 -19.58 23.91 3.69
CA THR A 482 -19.66 25.17 2.94
C THR A 482 -21.07 25.46 2.40
N LEU A 483 -22.08 24.75 2.93
CA LEU A 483 -23.48 25.01 2.56
C LEU A 483 -23.90 26.42 3.00
N SER A 484 -24.64 27.10 2.11
CA SER A 484 -25.19 28.43 2.36
C SER A 484 -26.62 28.36 2.94
N ASP A 485 -27.14 29.48 3.42
CA ASP A 485 -28.51 29.59 3.94
C ASP A 485 -29.59 29.33 2.87
N ASP A 486 -29.24 29.39 1.59
CA ASP A 486 -30.12 29.04 0.47
C ASP A 486 -30.20 27.54 0.21
N GLN A 487 -29.57 26.72 1.06
CA GLN A 487 -29.55 25.27 0.95
C GLN A 487 -30.11 24.64 2.22
N ILE A 488 -30.85 23.55 2.05
CA ILE A 488 -31.36 22.75 3.16
C ILE A 488 -30.92 21.29 3.00
N ILE A 489 -30.81 20.59 4.10
CA ILE A 489 -30.43 19.18 4.13
C ILE A 489 -31.69 18.32 4.33
N LEU A 490 -31.87 17.30 3.49
CA LEU A 490 -32.98 16.36 3.56
C LEU A 490 -32.46 14.94 3.78
N ASP A 491 -32.77 14.36 4.91
CA ASP A 491 -32.55 12.93 5.21
C ASP A 491 -33.77 12.11 4.73
N VAL A 492 -33.49 11.18 3.80
CA VAL A 492 -34.55 10.29 3.28
C VAL A 492 -34.51 8.88 3.85
N ARG A 493 -33.79 8.69 4.97
CA ARG A 493 -33.78 7.43 5.73
C ARG A 493 -35.04 7.31 6.57
N ASN A 494 -35.33 6.09 7.03
CA ASN A 494 -36.38 5.85 8.01
C ASN A 494 -35.98 6.42 9.40
N PRO A 495 -36.92 6.83 10.24
CA PRO A 495 -36.61 7.38 11.57
C PRO A 495 -35.74 6.45 12.43
N GLU A 496 -35.92 5.13 12.31
CA GLU A 496 -35.19 4.12 13.08
C GLU A 496 -33.71 4.08 12.76
N GLU A 497 -33.29 4.57 11.57
CA GLU A 497 -31.90 4.67 11.15
C GLU A 497 -31.19 5.92 11.73
N ARG A 498 -31.95 6.81 12.38
CA ARG A 498 -31.49 8.10 12.90
C ARG A 498 -31.26 8.04 14.41
N GLN A 499 -30.53 7.07 14.88
CA GLN A 499 -30.14 6.99 16.29
C GLN A 499 -29.35 8.24 16.71
N GLU A 500 -29.31 8.53 18.00
CA GLU A 500 -28.73 9.73 18.56
C GLU A 500 -27.30 9.99 18.03
N GLY A 501 -27.10 11.16 17.38
CA GLY A 501 -25.84 11.55 16.77
C GLY A 501 -25.56 10.98 15.38
N CYS A 502 -26.39 10.08 14.85
CA CYS A 502 -26.17 9.44 13.54
C CYS A 502 -26.89 10.14 12.38
N TYR A 503 -26.90 11.49 12.35
CA TYR A 503 -27.51 12.30 11.29
C TYR A 503 -26.76 13.64 11.12
N LEU A 504 -27.04 14.33 10.02
CA LEU A 504 -26.47 15.67 9.77
C LEU A 504 -27.29 16.72 10.54
N GLN A 505 -26.63 17.59 11.28
CA GLN A 505 -27.30 18.62 12.07
C GLN A 505 -28.11 19.59 11.18
N GLY A 506 -29.34 19.93 11.62
CA GLY A 506 -30.20 20.86 10.93
C GLY A 506 -30.94 20.28 9.72
N ASP A 507 -30.90 18.96 9.54
CA ASP A 507 -31.66 18.30 8.47
C ASP A 507 -33.14 18.19 8.73
N ILE A 508 -33.91 18.05 7.64
CA ILE A 508 -35.32 17.67 7.65
C ILE A 508 -35.37 16.16 7.34
N ASN A 509 -36.18 15.40 8.09
CA ASN A 509 -36.36 13.98 7.79
C ASN A 509 -37.70 13.69 7.13
N ILE A 510 -37.67 13.22 5.91
CA ILE A 510 -38.83 12.68 5.18
C ILE A 510 -38.38 11.38 4.49
N PRO A 511 -38.80 10.20 5.00
CA PRO A 511 -38.46 8.92 4.36
C PRO A 511 -38.80 8.91 2.87
N VAL A 512 -37.95 8.29 2.05
CA VAL A 512 -38.08 8.30 0.58
C VAL A 512 -39.47 7.79 0.12
N ASP A 513 -40.03 6.83 0.83
CA ASP A 513 -41.35 6.25 0.50
C ASP A 513 -42.53 7.20 0.81
N GLN A 514 -42.33 8.17 1.70
CA GLN A 514 -43.30 9.22 2.03
C GLN A 514 -43.08 10.50 1.22
N LEU A 515 -41.95 10.65 0.55
CA LEU A 515 -41.53 11.91 -0.06
C LEU A 515 -42.56 12.43 -1.10
N ARG A 516 -43.17 11.55 -1.91
CA ARG A 516 -44.16 11.97 -2.93
C ARG A 516 -45.39 12.65 -2.29
N GLN A 517 -45.75 12.24 -1.10
CA GLN A 517 -46.92 12.79 -0.39
C GLN A 517 -46.59 14.05 0.41
N ARG A 518 -45.32 14.17 0.83
CA ARG A 518 -44.85 15.20 1.76
C ARG A 518 -43.92 16.24 1.13
N MET A 519 -43.66 16.18 -0.21
CA MET A 519 -42.74 17.13 -0.86
C MET A 519 -43.19 18.58 -0.81
N ASN A 520 -44.47 18.85 -0.55
CA ASN A 520 -45.03 20.19 -0.31
C ASN A 520 -44.54 20.82 1.00
N GLU A 521 -43.98 20.04 1.92
CA GLU A 521 -43.34 20.56 3.14
C GLU A 521 -41.97 21.19 2.84
N LEU A 522 -41.40 20.96 1.64
CA LEU A 522 -40.08 21.43 1.25
C LEU A 522 -40.17 22.77 0.52
N PRO A 523 -39.26 23.72 0.79
CA PRO A 523 -39.22 25.02 0.11
C PRO A 523 -38.75 24.83 -1.35
N LYS A 524 -39.45 25.49 -2.30
CA LYS A 524 -39.09 25.42 -3.73
C LYS A 524 -38.03 26.43 -4.13
N ASP A 525 -37.83 27.46 -3.34
CA ASP A 525 -36.86 28.53 -3.57
C ASP A 525 -35.44 28.17 -3.12
N LYS A 526 -35.27 27.13 -2.28
CA LYS A 526 -33.97 26.64 -1.81
C LYS A 526 -33.50 25.41 -2.57
N GLU A 527 -32.18 25.22 -2.59
CA GLU A 527 -31.59 23.98 -3.10
C GLU A 527 -31.60 22.91 -2.01
N ILE A 528 -32.00 21.69 -2.35
CA ILE A 528 -32.15 20.56 -1.41
C ILE A 528 -30.94 19.63 -1.56
N VAL A 529 -30.14 19.53 -0.50
CA VAL A 529 -29.04 18.56 -0.37
C VAL A 529 -29.62 17.28 0.26
N ILE A 530 -29.71 16.22 -0.53
CA ILE A 530 -30.37 14.98 -0.14
C ILE A 530 -29.32 13.97 0.29
N TYR A 531 -29.59 13.27 1.39
CA TYR A 531 -28.77 12.12 1.75
C TYR A 531 -29.61 10.93 2.26
N CYS A 532 -29.02 9.74 2.15
CA CYS A 532 -29.44 8.53 2.85
C CYS A 532 -28.21 7.82 3.40
N GLN A 533 -28.31 6.57 3.80
CA GLN A 533 -27.17 5.82 4.36
C GLN A 533 -26.01 5.65 3.38
N VAL A 534 -26.27 5.33 2.10
CA VAL A 534 -25.26 4.94 1.10
C VAL A 534 -25.39 5.66 -0.25
N GLY A 535 -26.33 6.62 -0.39
CA GLY A 535 -26.54 7.41 -1.61
C GLY A 535 -27.66 6.90 -2.55
N LEU A 536 -28.07 5.63 -2.48
CA LEU A 536 -29.04 5.04 -3.41
C LEU A 536 -30.45 5.64 -3.25
N ARG A 537 -31.04 5.62 -2.04
CA ARG A 537 -32.35 6.24 -1.76
C ARG A 537 -32.30 7.76 -1.99
N GLY A 538 -31.16 8.39 -1.71
CA GLY A 538 -30.91 9.79 -2.02
C GLY A 538 -31.04 10.09 -3.51
N ASN A 539 -30.51 9.24 -4.38
CA ASN A 539 -30.65 9.39 -5.83
C ASN A 539 -32.12 9.20 -6.30
N VAL A 540 -32.86 8.26 -5.71
CA VAL A 540 -34.30 8.10 -5.97
C VAL A 540 -35.07 9.36 -5.57
N ALA A 541 -34.80 9.90 -4.40
CA ALA A 541 -35.40 11.16 -3.92
C ALA A 541 -35.01 12.36 -4.80
N TYR A 542 -33.74 12.45 -5.21
CA TYR A 542 -33.28 13.45 -6.15
C TYR A 542 -34.11 13.47 -7.43
N ARG A 543 -34.31 12.32 -8.06
CA ARG A 543 -35.14 12.23 -9.29
C ARG A 543 -36.60 12.61 -9.03
N GLN A 544 -37.19 12.22 -7.87
CA GLN A 544 -38.52 12.63 -7.51
C GLN A 544 -38.65 14.16 -7.40
N LEU A 545 -37.73 14.80 -6.70
CA LEU A 545 -37.74 16.25 -6.48
C LEU A 545 -37.47 17.04 -7.76
N VAL A 546 -36.45 16.69 -8.53
CA VAL A 546 -36.13 17.41 -9.78
C VAL A 546 -37.26 17.31 -10.80
N ASN A 547 -37.91 16.15 -10.93
CA ASN A 547 -39.04 15.97 -11.83
C ASN A 547 -40.30 16.76 -11.38
N ASN A 548 -40.34 17.25 -10.11
CA ASN A 548 -41.39 18.11 -9.59
C ASN A 548 -40.92 19.59 -9.45
N GLY A 549 -39.86 19.97 -10.13
CA GLY A 549 -39.39 21.37 -10.24
C GLY A 549 -38.54 21.87 -9.07
N PHE A 550 -38.06 21.01 -8.18
CA PHE A 550 -37.12 21.40 -7.12
C PHE A 550 -35.70 21.44 -7.64
N LYS A 551 -34.87 22.30 -7.05
CA LYS A 551 -33.42 22.26 -7.20
C LYS A 551 -32.87 21.28 -6.16
N ALA A 552 -32.07 20.31 -6.58
CA ALA A 552 -31.55 19.30 -5.65
C ALA A 552 -30.18 18.78 -6.05
N ARG A 553 -29.43 18.25 -5.07
CA ARG A 553 -28.19 17.46 -5.25
C ARG A 553 -28.22 16.26 -4.30
N ASN A 554 -27.64 15.15 -4.73
CA ASN A 554 -27.51 13.95 -3.91
C ASN A 554 -26.10 13.86 -3.29
N LEU A 555 -26.03 13.62 -1.99
CA LEU A 555 -24.76 13.31 -1.30
C LEU A 555 -24.29 11.91 -1.73
N ILE A 556 -23.28 11.89 -2.61
CA ILE A 556 -22.71 10.63 -3.11
C ILE A 556 -22.02 9.88 -1.96
N GLY A 557 -22.32 8.57 -1.87
CA GLY A 557 -21.84 7.72 -0.77
C GLY A 557 -22.61 7.90 0.54
N GLY A 558 -23.51 8.91 0.63
CA GLY A 558 -24.43 9.13 1.74
C GLY A 558 -23.74 9.38 3.08
N TYR A 559 -24.50 9.14 4.16
CA TYR A 559 -24.05 9.31 5.54
C TYR A 559 -22.83 8.42 5.87
N ARG A 560 -22.73 7.23 5.27
CA ARG A 560 -21.62 6.30 5.52
C ARG A 560 -20.28 6.92 5.13
N THR A 561 -20.14 7.50 3.94
CA THR A 561 -18.89 8.18 3.52
C THR A 561 -18.60 9.39 4.42
N TYR A 562 -19.62 10.20 4.73
CA TYR A 562 -19.46 11.33 5.65
C TYR A 562 -18.97 10.90 7.03
N PHE A 563 -19.57 9.86 7.62
CA PHE A 563 -19.15 9.36 8.93
C PHE A 563 -17.68 8.95 8.94
N TYR A 564 -17.26 8.10 8.01
CA TYR A 564 -15.89 7.63 7.96
C TYR A 564 -14.88 8.72 7.56
N SER A 565 -15.31 9.80 6.93
CA SER A 565 -14.45 10.96 6.69
C SER A 565 -14.07 11.72 7.97
N LYS A 566 -14.77 11.49 9.07
CA LYS A 566 -14.56 12.15 10.39
C LYS A 566 -13.80 11.27 11.39
N VAL A 567 -13.64 10.00 11.11
CA VAL A 567 -13.03 9.01 12.03
C VAL A 567 -11.49 9.09 12.09
#